data_4b481baa67a9904424280bfc9ddcf0d2
#
_entry.id   4b481baa67a9904424280bfc9ddcf0d2
#
_cell.length_a   1.000
_cell.length_b   1.000
_cell.length_c   1.000
_cell.angle_alpha   90.00
_cell.angle_beta   90.00
_cell.angle_gamma   90.00
#
_symmetry.space_group_name_H-M   'P 1'
#
loop_
_entity.id
_entity.type
_entity.pdbx_description
1 polymer ?
#
loop_
_entity_poly.entity_id
_entity_poly.type
_entity_poly.pdbx_seq_one_letter_code
_entity_poly.pdbx_strand_id
1 'polypeptide(L)'
;MNKTKLTYKVARKIYDSYRFLVADFKIKNLKKVTNTKKKIVFISQMSNLWINVDDLYNQLSNDDQFETYVLMIPEFDYSKKEFDIQTMNTKIYDFHKNHNHQNTIKAFDQGKWFDLKNINPDYVFYERPYSSYLPIEYKISTVSKYAKTCYL
;
A
#
# COMPACT_ATOMS: atom_id res chain seq x y z
N MET A 1 6.60 7.35 -41.86
CA MET A 1 5.97 7.17 -40.53
C MET A 1 6.02 5.70 -40.16
N ASN A 2 6.72 5.32 -39.11
CA ASN A 2 7.12 3.93 -38.83
C ASN A 2 5.92 3.14 -38.32
N LYS A 3 5.45 2.13 -39.08
CA LYS A 3 4.27 1.28 -38.75
C LYS A 3 4.35 0.65 -37.34
N THR A 4 5.55 0.33 -36.87
CA THR A 4 5.80 -0.25 -35.54
C THR A 4 5.51 0.71 -34.39
N LYS A 5 5.72 2.03 -34.54
CA LYS A 5 5.36 3.04 -33.52
C LYS A 5 3.85 3.25 -33.41
N LEU A 6 3.12 3.08 -34.48
CA LEU A 6 1.66 3.24 -34.50
C LEU A 6 0.97 2.05 -33.81
N THR A 7 1.41 0.82 -34.12
CA THR A 7 0.88 -0.40 -33.48
C THR A 7 1.14 -0.42 -31.98
N TYR A 8 2.33 0.03 -31.52
CA TYR A 8 2.62 0.13 -30.08
C TYR A 8 1.72 1.16 -29.36
N LYS A 9 1.49 2.33 -29.98
CA LYS A 9 0.59 3.36 -29.39
C LYS A 9 -0.86 2.86 -29.29
N VAL A 10 -1.34 2.13 -30.27
CA VAL A 10 -2.69 1.56 -30.28
C VAL A 10 -2.81 0.46 -29.23
N ALA A 11 -1.87 -0.46 -29.18
CA ALA A 11 -1.84 -1.53 -28.19
C ALA A 11 -1.78 -0.99 -26.76
N ARG A 12 -0.98 0.05 -26.51
CA ARG A 12 -0.90 0.73 -25.21
C ARG A 12 -2.22 1.40 -24.83
N LYS A 13 -2.89 2.10 -25.76
CA LYS A 13 -4.21 2.71 -25.52
C LYS A 13 -5.28 1.64 -25.17
N ILE A 14 -5.29 0.52 -25.88
CA ILE A 14 -6.21 -0.60 -25.61
C ILE A 14 -5.93 -1.18 -24.21
N TYR A 15 -4.66 -1.40 -23.88
CA TYR A 15 -4.26 -1.91 -22.57
C TYR A 15 -4.63 -0.95 -21.43
N ASP A 16 -4.38 0.34 -21.59
CA ASP A 16 -4.73 1.35 -20.59
C ASP A 16 -6.26 1.45 -20.42
N SER A 17 -7.02 1.43 -21.52
CA SER A 17 -8.50 1.41 -21.47
C SER A 17 -9.04 0.15 -20.79
N TYR A 18 -8.45 -1.02 -21.08
CA TYR A 18 -8.80 -2.27 -20.40
C TYR A 18 -8.51 -2.20 -18.89
N ARG A 19 -7.36 -1.65 -18.49
CA ARG A 19 -7.02 -1.46 -17.06
C ARG A 19 -8.00 -0.51 -16.37
N PHE A 20 -8.42 0.56 -17.04
CA PHE A 20 -9.44 1.48 -16.53
C PHE A 20 -10.78 0.79 -16.32
N LEU A 21 -11.25 0.03 -17.31
CA LEU A 21 -12.51 -0.72 -17.21
C LEU A 21 -12.49 -1.76 -16.10
N VAL A 22 -11.37 -2.50 -15.96
CA VAL A 22 -11.21 -3.50 -14.89
C VAL A 22 -11.14 -2.83 -13.52
N ALA A 23 -10.46 -1.69 -13.40
CA ALA A 23 -10.42 -0.92 -12.17
C ALA A 23 -11.81 -0.37 -11.80
N ASP A 24 -12.54 0.20 -12.75
CA ASP A 24 -13.88 0.76 -12.54
C ASP A 24 -14.90 -0.33 -12.15
N PHE A 25 -14.84 -1.50 -12.80
CA PHE A 25 -15.66 -2.66 -12.44
C PHE A 25 -15.36 -3.18 -11.03
N LYS A 26 -14.07 -3.24 -10.65
CA LYS A 26 -13.67 -3.63 -9.30
C LYS A 26 -14.12 -2.60 -8.26
N ILE A 27 -14.01 -1.30 -8.56
CA ILE A 27 -14.47 -0.22 -7.67
C ILE A 27 -15.97 -0.29 -7.43
N LYS A 28 -16.78 -0.57 -8.47
CA LYS A 28 -18.24 -0.72 -8.34
C LYS A 28 -18.65 -1.91 -7.48
N ASN A 29 -17.84 -2.95 -7.43
CA ASN A 29 -18.08 -4.14 -6.60
C ASN A 29 -17.49 -4.06 -5.19
N LEU A 30 -16.70 -3.00 -4.90
CA LEU A 30 -16.21 -2.75 -3.56
C LEU A 30 -17.34 -2.15 -2.73
N LYS A 31 -17.84 -2.95 -1.82
CA LYS A 31 -18.78 -2.73 -0.72
C LYS A 31 -19.73 -1.51 -0.82
N LYS A 32 -21.03 -1.79 -0.78
CA LYS A 32 -22.05 -0.81 -0.36
C LYS A 32 -21.63 -0.23 1.00
N VAL A 33 -21.75 1.10 1.12
CA VAL A 33 -21.49 1.85 2.33
C VAL A 33 -22.28 1.24 3.49
N THR A 34 -21.60 0.55 4.38
CA THR A 34 -22.12 0.16 5.68
C THR A 34 -21.72 1.28 6.67
N ASN A 35 -22.52 1.49 7.72
CA ASN A 35 -22.28 2.47 8.81
C ASN A 35 -21.03 2.16 9.67
N THR A 36 -20.06 1.43 9.12
CA THR A 36 -18.82 1.08 9.79
C THR A 36 -17.70 2.02 9.35
N LYS A 37 -16.80 2.34 10.28
CA LYS A 37 -15.58 3.13 9.99
C LYS A 37 -14.85 2.55 8.78
N LYS A 38 -14.33 3.43 7.91
CA LYS A 38 -13.48 3.02 6.79
C LYS A 38 -12.11 2.64 7.29
N LYS A 39 -11.63 1.48 6.91
CA LYS A 39 -10.31 0.99 7.30
C LYS A 39 -9.26 1.42 6.29
N ILE A 40 -8.29 2.16 6.78
CA ILE A 40 -7.21 2.72 5.97
C ILE A 40 -5.88 2.17 6.46
N VAL A 41 -5.10 1.60 5.55
CA VAL A 41 -3.75 1.13 5.85
C VAL A 41 -2.74 1.99 5.14
N PHE A 42 -1.77 2.50 5.88
CA PHE A 42 -0.58 3.16 5.38
C PHE A 42 0.58 2.16 5.38
N ILE A 43 1.17 1.93 4.22
CA ILE A 43 2.37 1.10 4.09
C ILE A 43 3.59 1.97 4.34
N SER A 44 4.32 1.67 5.41
CA SER A 44 5.56 2.35 5.78
C SER A 44 6.74 1.41 5.60
N GLN A 45 7.66 1.80 4.73
CA GLN A 45 8.89 1.05 4.43
C GLN A 45 10.14 1.83 4.83
N MET A 46 10.05 3.16 4.89
CA MET A 46 11.17 4.04 5.26
C MET A 46 10.65 5.19 6.11
N SER A 47 11.19 5.35 7.31
CA SER A 47 10.77 6.43 8.23
C SER A 47 10.96 7.84 7.65
N ASN A 48 11.98 8.06 6.82
CA ASN A 48 12.23 9.35 6.19
C ASN A 48 11.23 9.72 5.07
N LEU A 49 10.49 8.76 4.54
CA LEU A 49 9.44 9.03 3.56
C LEU A 49 8.08 9.27 4.21
N TRP A 50 7.95 8.98 5.50
CA TRP A 50 6.69 9.18 6.24
C TRP A 50 6.21 10.63 6.20
N ILE A 51 7.11 11.60 6.08
CA ILE A 51 6.75 13.02 5.95
C ILE A 51 5.76 13.29 4.80
N ASN A 52 5.76 12.47 3.77
CA ASN A 52 4.85 12.61 2.64
C ASN A 52 3.41 12.20 2.97
N VAL A 53 3.22 11.40 4.00
CA VAL A 53 1.92 10.84 4.40
C VAL A 53 1.45 11.31 5.77
N ASP A 54 2.32 11.95 6.55
CA ASP A 54 2.10 12.29 7.96
C ASP A 54 0.86 13.16 8.17
N ASP A 55 0.71 14.22 7.42
CA ASP A 55 -0.46 15.12 7.52
C ASP A 55 -1.76 14.38 7.21
N LEU A 56 -1.77 13.55 6.16
CA LEU A 56 -2.95 12.76 5.81
C LEU A 56 -3.27 11.71 6.89
N TYR A 57 -2.23 11.03 7.40
CA TYR A 57 -2.40 10.08 8.50
C TYR A 57 -3.01 10.76 9.73
N ASN A 58 -2.47 11.92 10.13
CA ASN A 58 -2.94 12.67 11.28
C ASN A 58 -4.40 13.15 11.11
N GLN A 59 -4.77 13.63 9.93
CA GLN A 59 -6.15 14.03 9.65
C GLN A 59 -7.11 12.83 9.71
N LEU A 60 -6.77 11.71 9.08
CA LEU A 60 -7.64 10.54 9.03
C LEU A 60 -7.71 9.80 10.38
N SER A 61 -6.62 9.78 11.16
CA SER A 61 -6.62 9.14 12.47
C SER A 61 -7.41 9.91 13.54
N ASN A 62 -7.62 11.22 13.33
CA ASN A 62 -8.44 12.07 14.18
C ASN A 62 -9.90 12.17 13.74
N ASP A 63 -10.28 11.55 12.62
CA ASP A 63 -11.65 11.54 12.11
C ASP A 63 -12.35 10.22 12.47
N ASP A 64 -13.46 10.32 13.17
CA ASP A 64 -14.24 9.18 13.65
C ASP A 64 -14.81 8.28 12.53
N GLN A 65 -14.81 8.75 11.29
CA GLN A 65 -15.25 7.97 10.14
C GLN A 65 -14.21 6.93 9.68
N PHE A 66 -12.96 7.05 10.16
CA PHE A 66 -11.85 6.21 9.74
C PHE A 66 -11.26 5.41 10.90
N GLU A 67 -10.69 4.28 10.55
CA GLU A 67 -9.84 3.45 11.40
C GLU A 67 -8.52 3.26 10.66
N THR A 68 -7.47 3.91 11.16
CA THR A 68 -6.15 3.93 10.51
C THR A 68 -5.23 2.86 11.08
N TYR A 69 -4.42 2.30 10.21
CA TYR A 69 -3.38 1.31 10.51
C TYR A 69 -2.08 1.70 9.83
N VAL A 70 -0.96 1.38 10.46
CA VAL A 70 0.37 1.49 9.85
C VAL A 70 0.95 0.09 9.70
N LEU A 71 1.15 -0.36 8.47
CA LEU A 71 1.83 -1.61 8.17
C LEU A 71 3.30 -1.33 7.87
N MET A 72 4.18 -1.71 8.80
CA MET A 72 5.62 -1.54 8.67
C MET A 72 6.20 -2.69 7.84
N ILE A 73 6.76 -2.35 6.67
CA ILE A 73 7.36 -3.31 5.74
C ILE A 73 8.89 -3.15 5.76
N PRO A 74 9.66 -4.25 5.78
CA PRO A 74 11.11 -4.17 5.69
C PRO A 74 11.56 -3.66 4.32
N GLU A 75 12.66 -2.91 4.29
CA GLU A 75 13.32 -2.52 3.05
C GLU A 75 13.96 -3.73 2.37
N PHE A 76 14.07 -3.68 1.04
CA PHE A 76 14.79 -4.69 0.28
C PHE A 76 16.27 -4.30 0.16
N ASP A 77 17.13 -5.12 0.72
CA ASP A 77 18.59 -4.97 0.58
C ASP A 77 19.07 -5.62 -0.72
N TYR A 78 19.42 -4.80 -1.71
CA TYR A 78 19.89 -5.28 -3.01
C TYR A 78 21.21 -6.01 -2.96
N SER A 79 22.08 -5.67 -2.01
CA SER A 79 23.40 -6.29 -1.85
C SER A 79 23.27 -7.74 -1.38
N LYS A 80 22.34 -7.97 -0.48
CA LYS A 80 22.03 -9.29 0.10
C LYS A 80 20.90 -10.02 -0.61
N LYS A 81 20.14 -9.33 -1.48
CA LYS A 81 18.94 -9.85 -2.16
C LYS A 81 17.87 -10.36 -1.20
N GLU A 82 17.71 -9.71 -0.05
CA GLU A 82 16.73 -10.08 0.98
C GLU A 82 16.06 -8.86 1.59
N PHE A 83 15.00 -9.07 2.36
CA PHE A 83 14.33 -8.02 3.11
C PHE A 83 15.02 -7.79 4.47
N ASP A 84 15.32 -6.54 4.80
CA ASP A 84 15.97 -6.16 6.06
C ASP A 84 14.94 -6.09 7.20
N ILE A 85 14.65 -7.26 7.77
CA ILE A 85 13.72 -7.42 8.89
C ILE A 85 14.25 -6.71 10.15
N GLN A 86 15.56 -6.63 10.33
CA GLN A 86 16.16 -5.98 11.49
C GLN A 86 15.87 -4.47 11.48
N THR A 87 16.07 -3.80 10.34
CA THR A 87 15.74 -2.36 10.19
C THR A 87 14.26 -2.09 10.40
N MET A 88 13.36 -2.95 9.91
CA MET A 88 11.93 -2.82 10.21
C MET A 88 11.64 -2.92 11.70
N ASN A 89 12.24 -3.90 12.40
CA ASN A 89 12.02 -4.15 13.83
C ASN A 89 12.61 -3.10 14.77
N THR A 90 13.55 -2.30 14.28
CA THR A 90 14.22 -1.24 15.05
C THR A 90 13.81 0.13 14.52
N LYS A 91 14.47 0.63 13.48
CA LYS A 91 14.32 2.02 13.01
C LYS A 91 12.88 2.39 12.66
N ILE A 92 12.18 1.54 11.88
CA ILE A 92 10.81 1.85 11.43
C ILE A 92 9.85 1.71 12.61
N TYR A 93 9.98 0.65 13.40
CA TYR A 93 9.15 0.44 14.58
C TYR A 93 9.33 1.55 15.63
N ASP A 94 10.57 1.90 15.96
CA ASP A 94 10.88 2.95 16.95
C ASP A 94 10.39 4.32 16.46
N PHE A 95 10.50 4.60 15.16
CA PHE A 95 9.95 5.81 14.56
C PHE A 95 8.45 5.92 14.84
N HIS A 96 7.66 4.92 14.45
CA HIS A 96 6.21 4.97 14.63
C HIS A 96 5.80 4.95 16.10
N LYS A 97 6.51 4.23 16.94
CA LYS A 97 6.31 4.22 18.40
C LYS A 97 6.54 5.60 19.02
N ASN A 98 7.63 6.25 18.66
CA ASN A 98 7.98 7.58 19.20
C ASN A 98 7.02 8.69 18.74
N HIS A 99 6.37 8.51 17.58
CA HIS A 99 5.32 9.42 17.08
C HIS A 99 3.92 9.03 17.57
N ASN A 100 3.78 8.02 18.43
CA ASN A 100 2.51 7.52 18.98
C ASN A 100 1.50 7.11 17.89
N HIS A 101 1.97 6.63 16.73
CA HIS A 101 1.07 6.13 15.70
C HIS A 101 0.32 4.89 16.19
N GLN A 102 -1.00 4.92 16.05
CA GLN A 102 -1.86 3.84 16.52
C GLN A 102 -1.92 2.68 15.52
N ASN A 103 -2.33 1.50 15.99
CA ASN A 103 -2.54 0.31 15.18
C ASN A 103 -1.36 -0.02 14.27
N THR A 104 -0.14 0.06 14.82
CA THR A 104 1.09 -0.31 14.10
C THR A 104 1.24 -1.82 14.04
N ILE A 105 1.51 -2.35 12.84
CA ILE A 105 1.62 -3.78 12.57
C ILE A 105 2.96 -4.04 11.87
N LYS A 106 3.71 -5.01 12.37
CA LYS A 106 4.89 -5.54 11.67
C LYS A 106 4.45 -6.44 10.54
N ALA A 107 4.90 -6.15 9.32
CA ALA A 107 4.56 -6.94 8.14
C ALA A 107 5.16 -8.35 8.17
N PHE A 108 6.25 -8.53 8.90
CA PHE A 108 6.89 -9.84 9.08
C PHE A 108 7.19 -10.07 10.56
N ASP A 109 6.64 -11.16 11.10
CA ASP A 109 6.88 -11.58 12.48
C ASP A 109 6.87 -13.10 12.58
N GLN A 110 7.74 -13.66 13.44
CA GLN A 110 7.86 -15.10 13.69
C GLN A 110 7.94 -15.95 12.40
N GLY A 111 8.66 -15.47 11.39
CA GLY A 111 8.86 -16.21 10.14
C GLY A 111 7.69 -16.12 9.14
N LYS A 112 6.67 -15.29 9.39
CA LYS A 112 5.47 -15.20 8.56
C LYS A 112 5.16 -13.76 8.17
N TRP A 113 4.66 -13.58 6.93
CA TRP A 113 4.08 -12.32 6.49
C TRP A 113 2.67 -12.17 7.06
N PHE A 114 2.36 -10.97 7.52
CA PHE A 114 1.02 -10.62 7.98
C PHE A 114 0.04 -10.61 6.80
N ASP A 115 -1.08 -11.30 6.91
CA ASP A 115 -2.12 -11.25 5.87
C ASP A 115 -2.94 -9.95 6.04
N LEU A 116 -2.72 -9.01 5.13
CA LEU A 116 -3.39 -7.71 5.12
C LEU A 116 -4.93 -7.83 5.01
N LYS A 117 -5.44 -8.93 4.48
CA LYS A 117 -6.87 -9.21 4.41
C LYS A 117 -7.52 -9.35 5.80
N ASN A 118 -6.74 -9.67 6.85
CA ASN A 118 -7.25 -9.74 8.21
C ASN A 118 -7.74 -8.38 8.72
N ILE A 119 -7.17 -7.27 8.22
CA ILE A 119 -7.67 -5.91 8.48
C ILE A 119 -8.94 -5.66 7.66
N ASN A 120 -9.05 -6.27 6.46
CA ASN A 120 -10.09 -6.01 5.48
C ASN A 120 -10.16 -4.52 5.09
N PRO A 121 -9.06 -3.93 4.58
CA PRO A 121 -8.94 -2.51 4.33
C PRO A 121 -9.85 -2.04 3.20
N ASP A 122 -10.38 -0.83 3.33
CA ASP A 122 -11.05 -0.13 2.24
C ASP A 122 -10.02 0.55 1.32
N TYR A 123 -8.95 1.12 1.92
CA TYR A 123 -7.90 1.83 1.22
C TYR A 123 -6.51 1.41 1.73
N VAL A 124 -5.56 1.35 0.82
CA VAL A 124 -4.14 1.12 1.14
C VAL A 124 -3.30 2.21 0.45
N PHE A 125 -2.62 3.02 1.26
CA PHE A 125 -1.73 4.07 0.82
C PHE A 125 -0.28 3.60 0.81
N TYR A 126 0.44 3.96 -0.25
CA TYR A 126 1.83 3.60 -0.47
C TYR A 126 2.70 4.86 -0.49
N GLU A 127 3.79 4.86 0.27
CA GLU A 127 4.79 5.93 0.26
C GLU A 127 5.52 6.05 -1.08
N ARG A 128 5.51 4.97 -1.88
CA ARG A 128 6.24 4.88 -3.16
C ARG A 128 5.44 4.15 -4.23
N PRO A 129 5.56 4.58 -5.50
CA PRO A 129 4.90 3.90 -6.62
C PRO A 129 5.59 2.59 -7.06
N TYR A 130 6.69 2.19 -6.43
CA TYR A 130 7.55 1.09 -6.89
C TYR A 130 7.23 -0.23 -6.22
N SER A 131 6.43 -1.06 -6.86
CA SER A 131 6.06 -2.38 -6.33
C SER A 131 7.20 -3.43 -6.39
N SER A 132 8.32 -3.14 -7.10
CA SER A 132 9.49 -4.03 -7.14
C SER A 132 10.18 -4.19 -5.78
N TYR A 133 10.01 -3.21 -4.89
CA TYR A 133 10.60 -3.18 -3.55
C TYR A 133 9.71 -3.77 -2.46
N LEU A 134 8.55 -4.26 -2.84
CA LEU A 134 7.57 -4.79 -1.90
C LEU A 134 7.55 -6.34 -1.95
N PRO A 135 7.36 -7.00 -0.81
CA PRO A 135 6.96 -8.40 -0.77
C PRO A 135 5.73 -8.65 -1.64
N ILE A 136 5.60 -9.84 -2.21
CA ILE A 136 4.52 -10.16 -3.16
C ILE A 136 3.13 -9.96 -2.55
N GLU A 137 3.00 -10.17 -1.25
CA GLU A 137 1.78 -10.01 -0.45
C GLU A 137 1.26 -8.58 -0.50
N TYR A 138 2.17 -7.58 -0.57
CA TYR A 138 1.86 -6.16 -0.49
C TYR A 138 2.03 -5.43 -1.82
N LYS A 139 2.35 -6.14 -2.90
CA LYS A 139 2.37 -5.54 -4.24
C LYS A 139 0.99 -5.01 -4.60
N ILE A 140 0.97 -3.87 -5.29
CA ILE A 140 -0.28 -3.25 -5.74
C ILE A 140 -1.14 -4.23 -6.53
N SER A 141 -0.53 -5.05 -7.40
CA SER A 141 -1.24 -6.08 -8.17
C SER A 141 -1.90 -7.15 -7.31
N THR A 142 -1.43 -7.37 -6.09
CA THR A 142 -2.02 -8.28 -5.11
C THR A 142 -3.12 -7.56 -4.32
N VAL A 143 -2.80 -6.40 -3.75
CA VAL A 143 -3.69 -5.65 -2.85
C VAL A 143 -4.89 -5.06 -3.59
N SER A 144 -4.72 -4.59 -4.82
CA SER A 144 -5.83 -4.05 -5.64
C SER A 144 -6.95 -5.06 -5.96
N LYS A 145 -6.75 -6.33 -5.64
CA LYS A 145 -7.79 -7.36 -5.78
C LYS A 145 -8.87 -7.25 -4.71
N TYR A 146 -8.59 -6.61 -3.58
CA TYR A 146 -9.50 -6.56 -2.43
C TYR A 146 -9.59 -5.18 -1.74
N ALA A 147 -8.69 -4.24 -2.02
CA ALA A 147 -8.70 -2.88 -1.48
C ALA A 147 -8.42 -1.84 -2.57
N LYS A 148 -8.81 -0.58 -2.35
CA LYS A 148 -8.39 0.53 -3.20
C LYS A 148 -6.94 0.90 -2.86
N THR A 149 -6.10 1.06 -3.87
CA THR A 149 -4.69 1.40 -3.70
C THR A 149 -4.43 2.83 -4.15
N CYS A 150 -3.74 3.60 -3.32
CA CYS A 150 -3.40 4.99 -3.55
C CYS A 150 -1.89 5.21 -3.39
N TYR A 151 -1.34 6.18 -4.14
CA TYR A 151 0.00 6.73 -3.93
C TYR A 151 -0.10 8.14 -3.38
N LEU A 152 0.90 8.49 -2.60
CA LEU A 152 1.11 9.84 -2.10
C LEU A 152 2.47 10.36 -2.52
#